data_f62421bfcc47c9ab73a0f3671915b0b2
#
_entry.id   f62421bfcc47c9ab73a0f3671915b0b2
#
_cell.length_a   1.000
_cell.length_b   1.000
_cell.length_c   1.000
_cell.angle_alpha   90.00
_cell.angle_beta   90.00
_cell.angle_gamma   90.00
#
_symmetry.space_group_name_H-M   'P 1'
#
loop_
_entity.id
_entity.type
_entity.pdbx_description
1 polymer ?
#
loop_
_entity_poly.entity_id
_entity_poly.type
_entity_poly.pdbx_seq_one_letter_code
_entity_poly.pdbx_strand_id
1 'polypeptide(L)'
;MKLIKIIILTIFTVIAFVKTSTAGHHEMTMKYCGDFTNMNIVANGDHFSVSGAFIGTNRMTMENGDVIQTNFMCPALFINGAGMGTCKMKDSKSEDFWVLVWNCGADGKCTGDAVNGTGRFEGVKGSMNWMNDGGWGEGSGTFIMK
;
A
#
# COMPACT_ATOMS: atom_id res chain seq x y z
N MET A 1 3.29 -14.39 54.85
CA MET A 1 4.15 -13.41 54.16
C MET A 1 4.89 -13.93 52.94
N LYS A 2 5.30 -15.18 52.83
CA LYS A 2 5.98 -15.73 51.61
C LYS A 2 5.06 -15.87 50.38
N LEU A 3 3.78 -16.24 50.59
CA LEU A 3 2.81 -16.41 49.48
C LEU A 3 2.49 -15.09 48.76
N ILE A 4 2.36 -13.98 49.48
CA ILE A 4 2.04 -12.66 48.93
C ILE A 4 3.19 -12.15 48.07
N LYS A 5 4.45 -12.44 48.44
CA LYS A 5 5.63 -12.05 47.66
C LYS A 5 5.70 -12.78 46.29
N ILE A 6 5.27 -14.04 46.22
CA ILE A 6 5.26 -14.84 45.02
C ILE A 6 4.17 -14.33 44.06
N ILE A 7 2.98 -13.96 44.57
CA ILE A 7 1.89 -13.44 43.78
C ILE A 7 2.24 -12.08 43.15
N ILE A 8 2.89 -11.20 43.92
CA ILE A 8 3.32 -9.88 43.40
C ILE A 8 4.40 -10.04 42.34
N LEU A 9 5.32 -10.98 42.48
CA LEU A 9 6.39 -11.21 41.49
C LEU A 9 5.83 -11.80 40.18
N THR A 10 4.81 -12.67 40.27
CA THR A 10 4.14 -13.23 39.06
C THR A 10 3.32 -12.20 38.32
N ILE A 11 2.68 -11.27 39.02
CA ILE A 11 1.92 -10.17 38.36
C ILE A 11 2.88 -9.21 37.66
N PHE A 12 4.02 -8.91 38.22
CA PHE A 12 5.02 -8.03 37.60
C PHE A 12 5.68 -8.64 36.35
N THR A 13 5.90 -9.96 36.32
CA THR A 13 6.43 -10.65 35.15
C THR A 13 5.42 -10.74 33.98
N VAL A 14 4.13 -10.84 34.26
CA VAL A 14 3.10 -10.86 33.20
C VAL A 14 2.90 -9.48 32.54
N ILE A 15 3.06 -8.39 33.30
CA ILE A 15 2.94 -7.02 32.76
C ILE A 15 4.13 -6.66 31.85
N ALA A 16 5.31 -7.26 32.05
CA ALA A 16 6.50 -6.96 31.25
C ALA A 16 6.47 -7.56 29.83
N PHE A 17 5.50 -8.41 29.49
CA PHE A 17 5.39 -9.06 28.16
C PHE A 17 4.26 -8.53 27.29
N VAL A 18 3.50 -7.55 27.71
CA VAL A 18 2.61 -6.83 26.79
C VAL A 18 3.49 -5.91 25.95
N LYS A 19 4.02 -6.46 24.86
CA LYS A 19 4.50 -5.62 23.76
C LYS A 19 3.29 -4.85 23.25
N THR A 20 3.11 -3.62 23.68
CA THR A 20 2.23 -2.68 23.01
C THR A 20 2.79 -2.53 21.59
N SER A 21 2.17 -3.21 20.63
CA SER A 21 2.40 -2.91 19.22
C SER A 21 1.89 -1.47 19.02
N THR A 22 2.79 -0.51 19.16
CA THR A 22 2.50 0.86 18.74
C THR A 22 2.37 0.81 17.23
N ALA A 23 1.22 1.21 16.72
CA ALA A 23 1.03 1.44 15.29
C ALA A 23 2.15 2.39 14.83
N GLY A 24 3.13 1.85 14.11
CA GLY A 24 4.28 2.63 13.67
C GLY A 24 3.86 3.51 12.50
N HIS A 25 4.11 4.81 12.63
CA HIS A 25 4.07 5.72 11.49
C HIS A 25 5.42 5.60 10.78
N HIS A 26 5.43 5.03 9.58
CA HIS A 26 6.66 4.80 8.83
C HIS A 26 6.66 5.63 7.56
N GLU A 27 7.65 6.47 7.39
CA GLU A 27 7.96 7.01 6.07
C GLU A 27 8.44 5.86 5.18
N MET A 28 8.06 5.93 3.90
CA MET A 28 8.45 4.91 2.94
C MET A 28 8.75 5.52 1.58
N THR A 29 9.59 4.83 0.83
CA THR A 29 9.75 5.01 -0.61
C THR A 29 9.16 3.83 -1.35
N MET A 30 8.64 4.05 -2.55
CA MET A 30 8.09 2.99 -3.37
C MET A 30 8.59 3.05 -4.80
N LYS A 31 8.69 1.88 -5.42
CA LYS A 31 8.95 1.70 -6.86
C LYS A 31 8.06 0.59 -7.36
N TYR A 32 7.51 0.78 -8.55
CA TYR A 32 6.69 -0.26 -9.17
C TYR A 32 6.98 -0.36 -10.66
N CYS A 33 6.64 -1.52 -11.22
CA CYS A 33 6.56 -1.75 -12.65
C CYS A 33 5.39 -2.68 -12.96
N GLY A 34 4.78 -2.48 -14.13
CA GLY A 34 3.64 -3.28 -14.57
C GLY A 34 3.24 -2.97 -15.99
N ASP A 35 2.25 -3.70 -16.46
CA ASP A 35 1.67 -3.58 -17.79
C ASP A 35 0.16 -3.59 -17.73
N PHE A 36 -0.44 -2.94 -18.73
CA PHE A 36 -1.89 -3.01 -18.92
C PHE A 36 -2.30 -4.31 -19.61
N THR A 37 -3.35 -4.91 -19.08
CA THR A 37 -4.01 -6.08 -19.69
C THR A 37 -5.47 -5.77 -19.95
N ASN A 38 -6.03 -6.43 -20.97
CA ASN A 38 -7.44 -6.27 -21.36
C ASN A 38 -7.83 -4.80 -21.59
N MET A 39 -6.98 -4.06 -22.31
CA MET A 39 -7.25 -2.66 -22.62
C MET A 39 -8.42 -2.51 -23.57
N ASN A 40 -9.31 -1.59 -23.24
CA ASN A 40 -10.30 -1.03 -24.15
C ASN A 40 -10.01 0.46 -24.36
N ILE A 41 -9.82 0.85 -25.61
CA ILE A 41 -9.48 2.23 -25.97
C ILE A 41 -10.63 2.79 -26.81
N VAL A 42 -11.17 3.92 -26.38
CA VAL A 42 -12.16 4.68 -27.13
C VAL A 42 -11.58 6.05 -27.44
N ALA A 43 -11.51 6.41 -28.72
CA ALA A 43 -10.99 7.69 -29.18
C ALA A 43 -12.00 8.39 -30.09
N ASN A 44 -12.17 9.70 -29.92
CA ASN A 44 -13.00 10.55 -30.75
C ASN A 44 -12.41 11.98 -30.78
N GLY A 45 -11.75 12.31 -31.87
CA GLY A 45 -11.01 13.58 -32.00
C GLY A 45 -9.90 13.69 -30.97
N ASP A 46 -9.89 14.79 -30.22
CA ASP A 46 -8.90 15.06 -29.18
C ASP A 46 -9.22 14.38 -27.84
N HIS A 47 -10.30 13.59 -27.79
CA HIS A 47 -10.71 12.88 -26.61
C HIS A 47 -10.40 11.39 -26.72
N PHE A 48 -9.78 10.85 -25.70
CA PHE A 48 -9.59 9.40 -25.60
C PHE A 48 -9.82 8.92 -24.17
N SER A 49 -10.28 7.69 -24.05
CA SER A 49 -10.31 6.98 -22.80
C SER A 49 -9.67 5.60 -22.93
N VAL A 50 -9.00 5.18 -21.88
CA VAL A 50 -8.39 3.85 -21.75
C VAL A 50 -8.90 3.24 -20.46
N SER A 51 -9.51 2.07 -20.57
CA SER A 51 -9.85 1.25 -19.39
C SER A 51 -9.20 -0.12 -19.49
N GLY A 52 -8.87 -0.71 -18.37
CA GLY A 52 -8.22 -2.01 -18.32
C GLY A 52 -7.76 -2.36 -16.91
N ALA A 53 -6.98 -3.42 -16.80
CA ALA A 53 -6.31 -3.78 -15.57
C ALA A 53 -4.80 -3.54 -15.71
N PHE A 54 -4.24 -2.71 -14.83
CA PHE A 54 -2.81 -2.54 -14.69
C PHE A 54 -2.32 -3.56 -13.66
N ILE A 55 -1.44 -4.46 -14.06
CA ILE A 55 -0.90 -5.53 -13.21
C ILE A 55 0.62 -5.44 -13.12
N GLY A 56 1.17 -5.76 -11.98
CA GLY A 56 2.62 -5.69 -11.80
C GLY A 56 3.08 -5.95 -10.39
N THR A 57 4.26 -5.43 -10.11
CA THR A 57 4.92 -5.56 -8.81
C THR A 57 5.27 -4.19 -8.23
N ASN A 58 5.17 -4.09 -6.91
CA ASN A 58 5.58 -2.91 -6.16
C ASN A 58 6.52 -3.32 -5.03
N ARG A 59 7.53 -2.49 -4.80
CA ARG A 59 8.46 -2.59 -3.68
C ARG A 59 8.42 -1.30 -2.87
N MET A 60 8.05 -1.43 -1.60
CA MET A 60 8.14 -0.35 -0.62
C MET A 60 9.31 -0.62 0.31
N THR A 61 10.11 0.42 0.57
CA THR A 61 11.19 0.39 1.56
C THR A 61 10.83 1.37 2.67
N MET A 62 10.66 0.86 3.87
CA MET A 62 10.33 1.62 5.06
C MET A 62 11.57 2.33 5.61
N GLU A 63 11.37 3.38 6.38
CA GLU A 63 12.44 4.14 7.05
C GLU A 63 13.37 3.26 7.90
N ASN A 64 12.83 2.24 8.55
CA ASN A 64 13.59 1.27 9.35
C ASN A 64 14.36 0.22 8.51
N GLY A 65 14.30 0.31 7.18
CA GLY A 65 14.93 -0.61 6.24
C GLY A 65 14.10 -1.85 5.88
N ASP A 66 12.93 -2.03 6.48
CA ASP A 66 12.04 -3.13 6.11
C ASP A 66 11.54 -2.98 4.66
N VAL A 67 11.42 -4.10 3.99
CA VAL A 67 10.96 -4.15 2.60
C VAL A 67 9.66 -4.94 2.52
N ILE A 68 8.64 -4.30 1.93
CA ILE A 68 7.38 -4.92 1.56
C ILE A 68 7.32 -5.03 0.05
N GLN A 69 7.19 -6.26 -0.46
CA GLN A 69 6.93 -6.51 -1.87
C GLN A 69 5.50 -6.98 -2.04
N THR A 70 4.82 -6.40 -3.03
CA THR A 70 3.44 -6.77 -3.38
C THR A 70 3.32 -6.99 -4.87
N ASN A 71 2.46 -7.91 -5.27
CA ASN A 71 1.93 -8.00 -6.61
C ASN A 71 0.61 -7.24 -6.63
N PHE A 72 0.39 -6.41 -7.63
CA PHE A 72 -0.82 -5.63 -7.69
C PHE A 72 -1.67 -5.92 -8.93
N MET A 73 -2.96 -5.69 -8.77
CA MET A 73 -3.94 -5.62 -9.85
C MET A 73 -4.82 -4.40 -9.61
N CYS A 74 -4.81 -3.49 -10.55
CA CYS A 74 -5.49 -2.20 -10.51
C CYS A 74 -6.47 -2.09 -11.70
N PRO A 75 -7.77 -2.34 -11.54
CA PRO A 75 -8.73 -1.80 -12.46
C PRO A 75 -8.58 -0.29 -12.55
N ALA A 76 -8.45 0.23 -13.75
CA ALA A 76 -8.12 1.63 -13.99
C ALA A 76 -8.92 2.21 -15.16
N LEU A 77 -9.23 3.49 -15.06
CA LEU A 77 -9.79 4.30 -16.11
C LEU A 77 -8.94 5.56 -16.29
N PHE A 78 -8.52 5.82 -17.52
CA PHE A 78 -7.87 7.06 -17.90
C PHE A 78 -8.71 7.80 -18.92
N ILE A 79 -8.81 9.11 -18.76
CA ILE A 79 -9.47 10.02 -19.70
C ILE A 79 -8.52 11.17 -19.98
N ASN A 80 -8.11 11.32 -21.26
CA ASN A 80 -7.15 12.32 -21.69
C ASN A 80 -5.86 12.36 -20.84
N GLY A 81 -5.36 11.19 -20.45
CA GLY A 81 -4.16 11.02 -19.65
C GLY A 81 -4.34 11.13 -18.14
N ALA A 82 -5.42 11.71 -17.64
CA ALA A 82 -5.75 11.66 -16.21
C ALA A 82 -6.43 10.34 -15.87
N GLY A 83 -6.10 9.74 -14.73
CA GLY A 83 -6.61 8.42 -14.38
C GLY A 83 -6.98 8.27 -12.91
N MET A 84 -7.80 7.27 -12.64
CA MET A 84 -8.17 6.86 -11.30
C MET A 84 -8.43 5.36 -11.22
N GLY A 85 -8.33 4.83 -10.01
CA GLY A 85 -8.62 3.43 -9.79
C GLY A 85 -8.39 2.96 -8.38
N THR A 86 -8.53 1.66 -8.23
CA THR A 86 -8.21 0.96 -6.99
C THR A 86 -7.26 -0.20 -7.30
N CYS A 87 -6.33 -0.48 -6.40
CA CYS A 87 -5.44 -1.61 -6.53
C CYS A 87 -5.62 -2.57 -5.37
N LYS A 88 -5.67 -3.86 -5.66
CA LYS A 88 -5.38 -4.90 -4.68
C LYS A 88 -3.88 -5.14 -4.68
N MET A 89 -3.23 -4.84 -3.55
CA MET A 89 -1.80 -4.96 -3.34
C MET A 89 -1.54 -6.22 -2.50
N LYS A 90 -1.38 -7.37 -3.15
CA LYS A 90 -1.17 -8.66 -2.48
C LYS A 90 0.29 -8.83 -2.08
N ASP A 91 0.54 -9.20 -0.84
CA ASP A 91 1.88 -9.54 -0.35
C ASP A 91 2.53 -10.66 -1.20
N SER A 92 3.80 -10.52 -1.53
CA SER A 92 4.55 -11.54 -2.27
C SER A 92 4.83 -12.80 -1.44
N LYS A 93 4.71 -12.74 -0.10
CA LYS A 93 5.05 -13.81 0.84
C LYS A 93 3.85 -14.47 1.51
N SER A 94 2.65 -13.90 1.38
CA SER A 94 1.43 -14.40 2.01
C SER A 94 0.18 -14.13 1.15
N GLU A 95 -0.98 -14.55 1.62
CA GLU A 95 -2.27 -14.21 1.01
C GLU A 95 -2.81 -12.84 1.47
N ASP A 96 -2.10 -12.18 2.39
CA ASP A 96 -2.50 -10.87 2.91
C ASP A 96 -2.43 -9.82 1.80
N PHE A 97 -3.32 -8.86 1.87
CA PHE A 97 -3.36 -7.76 0.92
C PHE A 97 -3.81 -6.47 1.58
N TRP A 98 -3.56 -5.37 0.90
CA TRP A 98 -4.13 -4.06 1.19
C TRP A 98 -4.69 -3.41 -0.07
N VAL A 99 -5.52 -2.40 0.11
CA VAL A 99 -6.19 -1.70 -0.98
C VAL A 99 -5.64 -0.28 -1.07
N LEU A 100 -5.22 0.09 -2.27
CA LEU A 100 -4.84 1.44 -2.65
C LEU A 100 -5.96 2.07 -3.48
N VAL A 101 -6.43 3.24 -3.08
CA VAL A 101 -7.28 4.11 -3.92
C VAL A 101 -6.39 5.22 -4.45
N TRP A 102 -6.42 5.47 -5.75
CA TRP A 102 -5.47 6.38 -6.36
C TRP A 102 -6.09 7.24 -7.48
N ASN A 103 -5.43 8.35 -7.75
CA ASN A 103 -5.67 9.19 -8.91
C ASN A 103 -4.35 9.73 -9.46
N CYS A 104 -4.32 9.99 -10.77
CA CYS A 104 -3.18 10.57 -11.49
C CYS A 104 -3.66 11.71 -12.38
N GLY A 105 -2.92 12.80 -12.38
CA GLY A 105 -3.07 13.85 -13.39
C GLY A 105 -2.50 13.45 -14.75
N ALA A 106 -2.87 14.17 -15.80
CA ALA A 106 -2.31 13.97 -17.13
C ALA A 106 -0.79 14.27 -17.21
N ASP A 107 -0.25 14.95 -16.21
CA ASP A 107 1.18 15.23 -16.04
C ASP A 107 1.95 14.06 -15.39
N GLY A 108 1.30 12.94 -15.12
CA GLY A 108 1.88 11.76 -14.50
C GLY A 108 2.02 11.85 -12.98
N LYS A 109 1.65 12.96 -12.34
CA LYS A 109 1.64 13.06 -10.87
C LYS A 109 0.45 12.32 -10.31
N CYS A 110 0.73 11.41 -9.42
CA CYS A 110 -0.26 10.55 -8.79
C CYS A 110 -0.27 10.70 -7.28
N THR A 111 -1.44 10.50 -6.71
CA THR A 111 -1.65 10.39 -5.26
C THR A 111 -2.47 9.15 -4.96
N GLY A 112 -2.33 8.62 -3.76
CA GLY A 112 -3.17 7.50 -3.34
C GLY A 112 -3.14 7.25 -1.85
N ASP A 113 -4.19 6.60 -1.37
CA ASP A 113 -4.38 6.26 0.03
C ASP A 113 -4.54 4.76 0.22
N ALA A 114 -3.82 4.22 1.21
CA ALA A 114 -4.05 2.88 1.71
C ALA A 114 -5.26 2.91 2.64
N VAL A 115 -6.32 2.19 2.30
CA VAL A 115 -7.62 2.36 2.97
C VAL A 115 -8.11 1.13 3.72
N ASN A 116 -7.58 -0.05 3.44
CA ASN A 116 -7.98 -1.30 4.06
C ASN A 116 -6.98 -2.42 3.78
N GLY A 117 -6.97 -3.47 4.60
CA GLY A 117 -6.13 -4.64 4.39
C GLY A 117 -6.56 -5.84 5.21
N THR A 118 -5.88 -6.95 5.00
CA THR A 118 -6.07 -8.22 5.72
C THR A 118 -4.77 -8.68 6.36
N GLY A 119 -4.87 -9.56 7.35
CA GLY A 119 -3.73 -10.14 8.04
C GLY A 119 -2.78 -9.08 8.58
N ARG A 120 -1.51 -9.11 8.18
CA ARG A 120 -0.53 -8.12 8.64
C ARG A 120 -0.83 -6.68 8.20
N PHE A 121 -1.72 -6.49 7.23
CA PHE A 121 -2.17 -5.17 6.76
C PHE A 121 -3.53 -4.76 7.34
N GLU A 122 -4.06 -5.51 8.31
CA GLU A 122 -5.34 -5.15 8.93
C GLU A 122 -5.27 -3.78 9.59
N GLY A 123 -6.19 -2.89 9.18
CA GLY A 123 -6.25 -1.52 9.67
C GLY A 123 -5.14 -0.60 9.12
N VAL A 124 -4.45 -1.02 8.07
CA VAL A 124 -3.48 -0.18 7.37
C VAL A 124 -4.08 1.16 6.96
N LYS A 125 -3.28 2.20 7.09
CA LYS A 125 -3.53 3.55 6.58
C LYS A 125 -2.24 4.11 6.01
N GLY A 126 -2.36 5.04 5.10
CA GLY A 126 -1.19 5.72 4.55
C GLY A 126 -1.57 6.56 3.35
N SER A 127 -0.75 7.54 3.06
CA SER A 127 -0.89 8.39 1.87
C SER A 127 0.43 8.41 1.14
N MET A 128 0.37 8.39 -0.18
CA MET A 128 1.56 8.35 -1.02
C MET A 128 1.40 9.24 -2.25
N ASN A 129 2.53 9.77 -2.71
CA ASN A 129 2.65 10.56 -3.92
C ASN A 129 3.73 9.93 -4.79
N TRP A 130 3.50 9.88 -6.10
CA TRP A 130 4.47 9.33 -7.03
C TRP A 130 4.37 9.94 -8.42
N MET A 131 5.42 9.76 -9.19
CA MET A 131 5.41 10.00 -10.63
C MET A 131 5.20 8.67 -11.35
N ASN A 132 4.27 8.68 -12.29
CA ASN A 132 4.01 7.56 -13.20
C ASN A 132 4.64 7.90 -14.57
N ASP A 133 5.44 6.97 -15.08
CA ASP A 133 6.04 7.05 -16.41
C ASP A 133 5.79 5.74 -17.16
N GLY A 134 4.63 5.69 -17.84
CA GLY A 134 4.20 4.51 -18.57
C GLY A 134 3.97 3.30 -17.65
N GLY A 135 4.79 2.27 -17.79
CA GLY A 135 4.68 1.02 -17.03
C GLY A 135 5.44 1.01 -15.70
N TRP A 136 6.06 2.11 -15.28
CA TRP A 136 6.80 2.19 -14.02
C TRP A 136 6.57 3.50 -13.28
N GLY A 137 6.94 3.54 -12.01
CA GLY A 137 6.89 4.76 -11.24
C GLY A 137 7.62 4.64 -9.92
N GLU A 138 7.92 5.80 -9.34
CA GLU A 138 8.55 5.91 -8.03
C GLU A 138 7.99 7.07 -7.23
N GLY A 139 8.00 6.92 -5.93
CA GLY A 139 7.46 7.92 -5.02
C GLY A 139 7.75 7.66 -3.57
N SER A 140 7.03 8.40 -2.73
CA SER A 140 7.17 8.31 -1.28
C SER A 140 5.83 8.59 -0.59
N GLY A 141 5.79 8.30 0.69
CA GLY A 141 4.62 8.55 1.51
C GLY A 141 4.77 8.02 2.91
N THR A 142 3.64 7.87 3.56
CA THR A 142 3.55 7.29 4.90
C THR A 142 2.75 6.00 4.87
N PHE A 143 3.13 5.04 5.69
CA PHE A 143 2.45 3.76 5.79
C PHE A 143 2.37 3.35 7.25
N ILE A 144 1.16 3.17 7.75
CA ILE A 144 0.88 2.86 9.15
C ILE A 144 0.34 1.45 9.20
N MET A 145 1.04 0.56 9.89
CA MET A 145 0.60 -0.80 10.20
C MET A 145 0.47 -0.96 11.72
N LYS A 146 -0.39 -1.88 12.13
CA LYS A 146 -0.52 -2.25 13.57
C LYS A 146 0.64 -3.12 14.02
#